data_28dba0577ad26e5ea82dd777334d67bf
#
_entry.id   28dba0577ad26e5ea82dd777334d67bf
#
_cell.length_a   1.000
_cell.length_b   1.000
_cell.length_c   1.000
_cell.angle_alpha   90.00
_cell.angle_beta   90.00
_cell.angle_gamma   90.00
#
_symmetry.space_group_name_H-M   'P 1'
#
loop_
_entity.id
_entity.type
_entity.pdbx_description
1 polymer ?
#
loop_
_entity_poly.entity_id
_entity_poly.type
_entity_poly.pdbx_seq_one_letter_code
_entity_poly.pdbx_strand_id
1 'polypeptide(L)'
;MDHGGAVTRLTAETGLADRRHRPAGLDPGVRTGRLDDDCGIDPEVVRRGAPHEDLRDWLAMVDSLGDLRVLEGVSLDGDVGAITEMLQHTEGAPAVLFRAFPGYPPGYRILVNAQSERRRLAVTLGLPTDISVWDLMDEWERRMDTVTPLPVAMVPDDPGHAPVTENVQSGRDVDLLQFPVPLWHPGDGGRYIGTGDCVITKDPDSDWINVGTYRVMVHDARHTGLYISPGKHGRMHRDKAFERGEPLPAVVLAGMSPLLFVASCLEMPPGVSELEWAGGMRGRPVECFPGRSTGLPIPARAEIALEGVLHPDREQLEGPFGEWTGYYASAAQQVPVFEVQNIYARRDPIILGVPPEKPPFEAHRFRQYLRSANLRRELRRTGVPDVTAAWCHGVGGCRLFNVVAIRQRYPGHAVQAGHVAAQCRAGAYLGRVVVVVDDDVDVSDLSEVIWAICTRSDPERDFEIIRRAWSGPLDPAIEPGRKGHNSRVIIDATRPWEWRDRFPQPVGPDPAEKAATRERWSWII
;
A
#
# COMPACT_ATOMS: atom_id res chain seq x y z
N MET A 1 44.32 -11.99 -0.82
CA MET A 1 43.32 -12.62 0.05
C MET A 1 41.99 -12.60 -0.73
N ASP A 2 41.64 -13.77 -1.17
CA ASP A 2 40.58 -14.04 -2.12
C ASP A 2 39.22 -14.04 -1.41
N HIS A 3 38.26 -13.26 -1.87
CA HIS A 3 36.85 -13.41 -1.49
C HIS A 3 36.00 -13.49 -2.77
N GLY A 4 36.07 -14.65 -3.40
CA GLY A 4 35.11 -15.03 -4.44
C GLY A 4 33.82 -15.55 -3.80
N GLY A 5 32.78 -14.72 -3.67
CA GLY A 5 31.43 -15.13 -3.33
C GLY A 5 30.67 -15.55 -4.60
N ALA A 6 30.44 -16.85 -4.76
CA ALA A 6 29.64 -17.39 -5.86
C ALA A 6 28.16 -17.06 -5.64
N VAL A 7 27.59 -16.24 -6.52
CA VAL A 7 26.14 -16.06 -6.64
C VAL A 7 25.56 -17.26 -7.38
N THR A 8 24.97 -18.18 -6.64
CA THR A 8 24.23 -19.32 -7.21
C THR A 8 22.87 -18.83 -7.73
N ARG A 9 22.71 -18.77 -9.05
CA ARG A 9 21.40 -18.59 -9.69
C ARG A 9 20.58 -19.87 -9.49
N LEU A 10 19.51 -19.76 -8.72
CA LEU A 10 18.45 -20.77 -8.67
C LEU A 10 17.57 -20.62 -9.92
N THR A 11 17.74 -21.51 -10.87
CA THR A 11 16.80 -21.70 -11.98
C THR A 11 15.51 -22.32 -11.42
N ALA A 12 14.38 -21.66 -11.64
CA ALA A 12 13.07 -22.19 -11.29
C ALA A 12 12.69 -23.35 -12.22
N GLU A 13 12.94 -24.59 -11.79
CA GLU A 13 12.26 -25.75 -12.38
C GLU A 13 10.88 -25.87 -11.74
N THR A 14 9.84 -25.72 -12.56
CA THR A 14 8.44 -25.98 -12.22
C THR A 14 8.21 -27.50 -12.11
N GLY A 15 8.62 -28.08 -11.00
CA GLY A 15 8.27 -29.43 -10.60
C GLY A 15 7.22 -29.38 -9.50
N LEU A 16 6.08 -30.02 -9.70
CA LEU A 16 5.11 -30.35 -8.65
C LEU A 16 5.83 -31.16 -7.56
N ALA A 17 6.32 -30.47 -6.53
CA ALA A 17 7.00 -31.11 -5.43
C ALA A 17 6.01 -31.90 -4.58
N ASP A 18 6.30 -33.18 -4.42
CA ASP A 18 5.60 -34.14 -3.59
C ASP A 18 5.36 -33.60 -2.17
N ARG A 19 4.13 -33.78 -1.68
CA ARG A 19 3.52 -33.20 -0.47
C ARG A 19 4.15 -33.61 0.87
N ARG A 20 5.33 -34.21 0.92
CA ARG A 20 5.90 -34.83 2.13
C ARG A 20 7.31 -34.37 2.51
N HIS A 21 7.93 -33.44 1.81
CA HIS A 21 9.27 -32.99 2.18
C HIS A 21 9.20 -31.69 2.98
N ARG A 22 9.52 -31.79 4.28
CA ARG A 22 9.82 -30.66 5.14
C ARG A 22 11.13 -30.02 4.66
N PRO A 23 11.17 -28.71 4.34
CA PRO A 23 12.42 -28.03 4.02
C PRO A 23 13.43 -28.20 5.15
N ALA A 24 14.69 -28.49 4.83
CA ALA A 24 15.76 -28.62 5.83
C ALA A 24 15.95 -27.26 6.54
N GLY A 25 15.91 -27.25 7.88
CA GLY A 25 16.13 -26.05 8.70
C GLY A 25 14.90 -25.41 9.32
N LEU A 26 13.69 -25.93 9.06
CA LEU A 26 12.49 -25.46 9.78
C LEU A 26 12.53 -25.87 11.26
N ASP A 27 12.14 -24.92 12.13
CA ASP A 27 11.87 -25.21 13.54
C ASP A 27 10.91 -26.42 13.66
N PRO A 28 11.14 -27.38 14.58
CA PRO A 28 10.30 -28.55 14.77
C PRO A 28 8.80 -28.28 14.92
N GLY A 29 8.41 -27.10 15.37
CA GLY A 29 7.01 -26.66 15.55
C GLY A 29 6.35 -26.08 14.29
N VAL A 30 7.12 -25.63 13.28
CA VAL A 30 6.58 -24.97 12.09
C VAL A 30 6.19 -25.98 11.02
N ARG A 31 5.01 -25.80 10.43
CA ARG A 31 4.48 -26.66 9.35
C ARG A 31 4.07 -25.79 8.16
N THR A 32 4.13 -26.39 6.97
CA THR A 32 3.54 -25.82 5.75
C THR A 32 2.17 -26.47 5.52
N GLY A 33 1.17 -25.66 5.18
CA GLY A 33 -0.20 -26.12 4.90
C GLY A 33 -0.72 -25.61 3.56
N ARG A 34 -1.96 -25.93 3.26
CA ARG A 34 -2.80 -25.35 2.21
C ARG A 34 -4.03 -24.73 2.87
N LEU A 35 -4.77 -23.91 2.13
CA LEU A 35 -6.14 -23.60 2.55
C LEU A 35 -6.92 -24.90 2.68
N ASP A 36 -7.69 -25.03 3.77
CA ASP A 36 -8.40 -26.28 4.09
C ASP A 36 -9.56 -26.57 3.12
N ASP A 37 -10.07 -25.53 2.46
CA ASP A 37 -11.14 -25.60 1.48
C ASP A 37 -10.57 -25.50 0.06
N ASP A 38 -10.66 -26.58 -0.70
CA ASP A 38 -10.55 -26.52 -2.16
C ASP A 38 -11.84 -25.84 -2.67
N CYS A 39 -11.77 -24.50 -2.80
CA CYS A 39 -12.93 -23.70 -3.15
C CYS A 39 -13.40 -23.89 -4.60
N GLY A 40 -12.80 -24.83 -5.35
CA GLY A 40 -13.19 -25.16 -6.71
C GLY A 40 -13.13 -23.98 -7.70
N ILE A 41 -12.37 -22.93 -7.36
CA ILE A 41 -12.21 -21.77 -8.24
C ILE A 41 -11.32 -22.18 -9.43
N ASP A 42 -11.86 -22.00 -10.64
CA ASP A 42 -11.10 -22.21 -11.87
C ASP A 42 -10.02 -21.11 -12.01
N PRO A 43 -8.73 -21.46 -12.00
CA PRO A 43 -7.64 -20.50 -12.18
C PRO A 43 -7.74 -19.68 -13.47
N GLU A 44 -8.33 -20.24 -14.53
CA GLU A 44 -8.49 -19.53 -15.81
C GLU A 44 -9.50 -18.37 -15.69
N VAL A 45 -10.53 -18.50 -14.88
CA VAL A 45 -11.47 -17.40 -14.59
C VAL A 45 -10.74 -16.28 -13.85
N VAL A 46 -9.90 -16.62 -12.87
CA VAL A 46 -9.10 -15.64 -12.14
C VAL A 46 -8.08 -14.96 -13.06
N ARG A 47 -7.41 -15.71 -13.93
CA ARG A 47 -6.45 -15.17 -14.90
C ARG A 47 -7.05 -14.15 -15.85
N ARG A 48 -8.32 -14.28 -16.19
CA ARG A 48 -9.04 -13.35 -17.08
C ARG A 48 -9.60 -12.11 -16.38
N GLY A 49 -9.47 -12.03 -15.07
CA GLY A 49 -9.96 -10.92 -14.26
C GLY A 49 -11.36 -11.15 -13.72
N ALA A 50 -11.46 -11.86 -12.61
CA ALA A 50 -12.70 -12.07 -11.88
C ALA A 50 -12.83 -11.08 -10.71
N PRO A 51 -14.04 -10.60 -10.39
CA PRO A 51 -14.26 -9.81 -9.18
C PRO A 51 -14.26 -10.71 -7.95
N HIS A 52 -13.89 -10.18 -6.80
CA HIS A 52 -14.02 -10.80 -5.48
C HIS A 52 -14.92 -9.97 -4.56
N GLU A 53 -15.54 -10.62 -3.57
CA GLU A 53 -16.41 -9.94 -2.61
C GLU A 53 -15.64 -9.43 -1.41
N ASP A 54 -14.81 -10.30 -0.83
CA ASP A 54 -14.12 -10.07 0.42
C ASP A 54 -12.67 -10.61 0.38
N LEU A 55 -12.03 -10.64 1.55
CA LEU A 55 -10.67 -11.13 1.69
C LEU A 55 -10.56 -12.65 1.46
N ARG A 56 -11.59 -13.42 1.82
CA ARG A 56 -11.57 -14.89 1.69
C ARG A 56 -11.71 -15.33 0.24
N ASP A 57 -12.60 -14.68 -0.51
CA ASP A 57 -12.71 -14.91 -1.96
C ASP A 57 -11.38 -14.59 -2.66
N TRP A 58 -10.78 -13.45 -2.29
CA TRP A 58 -9.48 -13.06 -2.82
C TRP A 58 -8.38 -14.07 -2.50
N LEU A 59 -8.33 -14.57 -1.25
CA LEU A 59 -7.38 -15.62 -0.84
C LEU A 59 -7.56 -16.90 -1.65
N ALA A 60 -8.79 -17.33 -1.85
CA ALA A 60 -9.10 -18.50 -2.64
C ALA A 60 -8.67 -18.35 -4.11
N MET A 61 -8.87 -17.15 -4.69
CA MET A 61 -8.37 -16.83 -6.03
C MET A 61 -6.85 -16.90 -6.11
N VAL A 62 -6.14 -16.32 -5.14
CA VAL A 62 -4.68 -16.31 -5.11
C VAL A 62 -4.12 -17.72 -4.88
N ASP A 63 -4.76 -18.53 -4.04
CA ASP A 63 -4.39 -19.94 -3.84
C ASP A 63 -4.57 -20.75 -5.10
N SER A 64 -5.68 -20.57 -5.84
CA SER A 64 -5.92 -21.23 -7.13
C SER A 64 -4.83 -20.95 -8.17
N LEU A 65 -4.22 -19.77 -8.10
CA LEU A 65 -3.07 -19.38 -8.93
C LEU A 65 -1.72 -19.96 -8.44
N GLY A 66 -1.71 -20.65 -7.28
CA GLY A 66 -0.49 -21.18 -6.65
C GLY A 66 0.39 -20.10 -5.99
N ASP A 67 -0.15 -18.91 -5.74
CA ASP A 67 0.57 -17.73 -5.26
C ASP A 67 0.33 -17.43 -3.76
N LEU A 68 -0.14 -18.45 -3.02
CA LEU A 68 -0.32 -18.43 -1.57
C LEU A 68 0.52 -19.53 -0.91
N ARG A 69 1.04 -19.25 0.28
CA ARG A 69 1.62 -20.25 1.19
C ARG A 69 0.97 -20.14 2.56
N VAL A 70 0.77 -21.27 3.22
CA VAL A 70 0.24 -21.32 4.59
C VAL A 70 1.36 -21.82 5.50
N LEU A 71 1.61 -21.09 6.60
CA LEU A 71 2.58 -21.43 7.64
C LEU A 71 1.87 -21.56 8.99
N GLU A 72 2.18 -22.63 9.73
CA GLU A 72 1.59 -22.93 11.04
C GLU A 72 2.66 -22.95 12.13
N GLY A 73 2.29 -22.51 13.32
CA GLY A 73 3.12 -22.60 14.51
C GLY A 73 4.23 -21.55 14.60
N VAL A 74 4.17 -20.50 13.76
CA VAL A 74 5.16 -19.42 13.73
C VAL A 74 4.99 -18.51 14.94
N SER A 75 6.10 -18.07 15.56
CA SER A 75 6.07 -17.16 16.70
C SER A 75 5.63 -15.75 16.29
N LEU A 76 4.76 -15.15 17.12
CA LEU A 76 4.36 -13.73 16.96
C LEU A 76 5.46 -12.75 17.38
N ASP A 77 6.41 -13.21 18.21
CA ASP A 77 7.52 -12.41 18.71
C ASP A 77 8.77 -12.65 17.84
N GLY A 78 8.89 -11.88 16.78
CA GLY A 78 10.06 -11.87 15.90
C GLY A 78 9.86 -12.59 14.58
N ASP A 79 9.39 -13.85 14.54
CA ASP A 79 9.39 -14.64 13.31
C ASP A 79 8.36 -14.14 12.27
N VAL A 80 7.12 -13.83 12.70
CA VAL A 80 6.11 -13.28 11.76
C VAL A 80 6.62 -12.00 11.13
N GLY A 81 7.19 -11.08 11.91
CA GLY A 81 7.76 -9.83 11.39
C GLY A 81 8.96 -10.08 10.47
N ALA A 82 9.94 -10.87 10.91
CA ALA A 82 11.14 -11.15 10.13
C ALA A 82 10.84 -11.86 8.79
N ILE A 83 9.94 -12.85 8.80
CA ILE A 83 9.49 -13.51 7.56
C ILE A 83 8.80 -12.50 6.64
N THR A 84 7.96 -11.61 7.19
CA THR A 84 7.26 -10.59 6.41
C THR A 84 8.25 -9.64 5.74
N GLU A 85 9.25 -9.16 6.46
CA GLU A 85 10.32 -8.31 5.93
C GLU A 85 11.06 -8.99 4.78
N MET A 86 11.48 -10.24 4.95
CA MET A 86 12.17 -11.00 3.90
C MET A 86 11.29 -11.21 2.67
N LEU A 87 10.00 -11.55 2.83
CA LEU A 87 9.06 -11.71 1.72
C LEU A 87 8.88 -10.41 0.93
N GLN A 88 8.73 -9.30 1.62
CA GLN A 88 8.52 -7.99 0.99
C GLN A 88 9.73 -7.52 0.18
N HIS A 89 10.94 -7.97 0.51
CA HIS A 89 12.17 -7.69 -0.23
C HIS A 89 12.55 -8.75 -1.26
N THR A 90 11.80 -9.85 -1.34
CA THR A 90 12.03 -10.91 -2.33
C THR A 90 11.08 -10.73 -3.53
N GLU A 91 11.63 -10.63 -4.72
CA GLU A 91 10.83 -10.55 -5.96
C GLU A 91 10.14 -11.89 -6.24
N GLY A 92 8.86 -11.83 -6.63
CA GLY A 92 8.06 -13.02 -6.89
C GLY A 92 7.65 -13.79 -5.63
N ALA A 93 7.90 -13.25 -4.43
CA ALA A 93 7.49 -13.91 -3.19
C ALA A 93 5.95 -14.05 -3.10
N PRO A 94 5.44 -15.21 -2.65
CA PRO A 94 4.00 -15.45 -2.52
C PRO A 94 3.38 -14.60 -1.41
N ALA A 95 2.06 -14.49 -1.40
CA ALA A 95 1.32 -14.12 -0.19
C ALA A 95 1.47 -15.24 0.86
N VAL A 96 1.51 -14.87 2.15
CA VAL A 96 1.65 -15.84 3.23
C VAL A 96 0.54 -15.66 4.26
N LEU A 97 -0.14 -16.77 4.55
CA LEU A 97 -1.14 -16.88 5.59
C LEU A 97 -0.56 -17.65 6.77
N PHE A 98 -0.31 -16.96 7.88
CA PHE A 98 0.08 -17.59 9.14
C PHE A 98 -1.15 -18.04 9.92
N ARG A 99 -1.06 -19.20 10.58
CA ARG A 99 -2.10 -19.73 11.46
C ARG A 99 -1.52 -20.62 12.57
N ALA A 100 -2.37 -21.04 13.50
CA ALA A 100 -1.99 -21.93 14.62
C ALA A 100 -0.86 -21.35 15.49
N PHE A 101 -1.04 -20.12 15.98
CA PHE A 101 -0.05 -19.42 16.80
C PHE A 101 0.11 -20.05 18.18
N PRO A 102 1.34 -20.25 18.68
CA PRO A 102 1.58 -20.73 20.05
C PRO A 102 0.91 -19.81 21.08
N GLY A 103 0.16 -20.41 22.02
CA GLY A 103 -0.52 -19.68 23.09
C GLY A 103 -1.88 -19.08 22.71
N TYR A 104 -2.33 -19.21 21.48
CA TYR A 104 -3.66 -18.77 21.03
C TYR A 104 -4.54 -19.96 20.64
N PRO A 105 -5.87 -19.84 20.78
CA PRO A 105 -6.79 -20.83 20.23
C PRO A 105 -6.62 -21.00 18.72
N PRO A 106 -6.94 -22.19 18.17
CA PRO A 106 -6.93 -22.38 16.72
C PRO A 106 -7.96 -21.46 16.05
N GLY A 107 -7.73 -21.16 14.76
CA GLY A 107 -8.65 -20.37 13.92
C GLY A 107 -8.14 -18.98 13.57
N TYR A 108 -7.41 -18.31 14.45
CA TYR A 108 -6.84 -16.99 14.14
C TYR A 108 -5.80 -17.06 13.03
N ARG A 109 -5.82 -16.07 12.13
CA ARG A 109 -4.95 -16.02 10.95
C ARG A 109 -4.38 -14.61 10.75
N ILE A 110 -3.20 -14.55 10.14
CA ILE A 110 -2.56 -13.30 9.70
C ILE A 110 -2.13 -13.47 8.26
N LEU A 111 -2.56 -12.56 7.39
CA LEU A 111 -2.16 -12.51 5.98
C LEU A 111 -1.14 -11.40 5.79
N VAL A 112 -0.02 -11.70 5.13
CA VAL A 112 1.01 -10.72 4.76
C VAL A 112 1.40 -10.86 3.30
N ASN A 113 2.09 -9.85 2.78
CA ASN A 113 2.60 -9.82 1.41
C ASN A 113 1.50 -9.99 0.35
N ALA A 114 0.28 -9.51 0.66
CA ALA A 114 -0.89 -9.68 -0.20
C ALA A 114 -0.78 -8.93 -1.52
N GLN A 115 -0.31 -7.68 -1.51
CA GLN A 115 -0.34 -6.76 -2.66
C GLN A 115 1.04 -6.50 -3.28
N SER A 116 2.08 -7.24 -2.90
CA SER A 116 3.46 -6.98 -3.33
C SER A 116 3.70 -7.23 -4.82
N GLU A 117 2.94 -8.13 -5.42
CA GLU A 117 3.13 -8.51 -6.82
C GLU A 117 2.04 -7.94 -7.72
N ARG A 118 2.43 -7.50 -8.94
CA ARG A 118 1.49 -6.97 -9.94
C ARG A 118 0.33 -7.94 -10.22
N ARG A 119 0.60 -9.24 -10.27
CA ARG A 119 -0.40 -10.28 -10.51
C ARG A 119 -1.49 -10.27 -9.42
N ARG A 120 -1.11 -10.15 -8.15
CA ARG A 120 -2.06 -10.08 -7.03
C ARG A 120 -2.80 -8.74 -6.97
N LEU A 121 -2.14 -7.66 -7.33
CA LEU A 121 -2.83 -6.37 -7.52
C LEU A 121 -3.85 -6.46 -8.66
N ALA A 122 -3.53 -7.15 -9.77
CA ALA A 122 -4.49 -7.37 -10.85
C ALA A 122 -5.72 -8.15 -10.36
N VAL A 123 -5.55 -9.22 -9.56
CA VAL A 123 -6.67 -9.92 -8.90
C VAL A 123 -7.50 -8.96 -8.05
N THR A 124 -6.85 -8.11 -7.25
CA THR A 124 -7.52 -7.09 -6.42
C THR A 124 -8.36 -6.12 -7.24
N LEU A 125 -7.87 -5.73 -8.40
CA LEU A 125 -8.56 -4.79 -9.30
C LEU A 125 -9.53 -5.47 -10.27
N GLY A 126 -9.66 -6.81 -10.24
CA GLY A 126 -10.48 -7.58 -11.18
C GLY A 126 -9.96 -7.47 -12.62
N LEU A 127 -8.65 -7.44 -12.80
CA LEU A 127 -7.96 -7.32 -14.09
C LEU A 127 -7.29 -8.65 -14.47
N PRO A 128 -6.99 -8.88 -15.76
CA PRO A 128 -6.19 -10.02 -16.18
C PRO A 128 -4.84 -10.07 -15.45
N THR A 129 -4.45 -11.26 -14.98
CA THR A 129 -3.26 -11.39 -14.12
C THR A 129 -1.94 -11.23 -14.88
N ASP A 130 -1.95 -11.32 -16.19
CA ASP A 130 -0.83 -11.10 -17.11
C ASP A 130 -0.76 -9.67 -17.66
N ILE A 131 -1.72 -8.79 -17.26
CA ILE A 131 -1.75 -7.39 -17.69
C ILE A 131 -0.36 -6.73 -17.55
N SER A 132 0.09 -6.00 -18.55
CA SER A 132 1.36 -5.28 -18.46
C SER A 132 1.28 -4.16 -17.42
N VAL A 133 2.45 -3.70 -16.95
CA VAL A 133 2.50 -2.57 -15.99
C VAL A 133 1.85 -1.31 -16.60
N TRP A 134 2.14 -1.04 -17.86
CA TRP A 134 1.64 0.15 -18.55
C TRP A 134 0.13 0.08 -18.82
N ASP A 135 -0.39 -1.09 -19.24
CA ASP A 135 -1.83 -1.29 -19.43
C ASP A 135 -2.59 -1.21 -18.10
N LEU A 136 -2.00 -1.72 -16.99
CA LEU A 136 -2.57 -1.56 -15.65
C LEU A 136 -2.66 -0.09 -15.26
N MET A 137 -1.61 0.68 -15.53
CA MET A 137 -1.59 2.12 -15.25
C MET A 137 -2.59 2.89 -16.12
N ASP A 138 -2.73 2.54 -17.40
CA ASP A 138 -3.71 3.14 -18.31
C ASP A 138 -5.14 2.83 -17.88
N GLU A 139 -5.41 1.59 -17.50
CA GLU A 139 -6.71 1.18 -16.97
C GLU A 139 -7.02 1.88 -15.63
N TRP A 140 -6.00 2.06 -14.78
CA TRP A 140 -6.16 2.81 -13.54
C TRP A 140 -6.52 4.28 -13.80
N GLU A 141 -5.81 4.98 -14.70
CA GLU A 141 -6.14 6.36 -15.09
C GLU A 141 -7.58 6.46 -15.62
N ARG A 142 -7.96 5.53 -16.51
CA ARG A 142 -9.32 5.45 -17.05
C ARG A 142 -10.37 5.31 -15.94
N ARG A 143 -10.15 4.42 -15.00
CA ARG A 143 -11.05 4.22 -13.85
C ARG A 143 -11.12 5.45 -12.96
N MET A 144 -10.00 6.08 -12.67
CA MET A 144 -9.96 7.34 -11.89
C MET A 144 -10.75 8.48 -12.53
N ASP A 145 -10.95 8.46 -13.86
CA ASP A 145 -11.74 9.45 -14.58
C ASP A 145 -13.22 9.05 -14.76
N THR A 146 -13.54 7.77 -14.76
CA THR A 146 -14.86 7.27 -15.17
C THR A 146 -15.67 6.62 -14.05
N VAL A 147 -15.00 6.17 -12.97
CA VAL A 147 -15.71 5.51 -11.85
C VAL A 147 -16.61 6.51 -11.14
N THR A 148 -17.89 6.17 -11.06
CA THR A 148 -18.86 6.90 -10.24
C THR A 148 -18.98 6.17 -8.89
N PRO A 149 -18.73 6.86 -7.75
CA PRO A 149 -18.96 6.29 -6.44
C PRO A 149 -20.41 5.78 -6.30
N LEU A 150 -20.57 4.61 -5.69
CA LEU A 150 -21.89 4.03 -5.42
C LEU A 150 -22.18 4.12 -3.93
N PRO A 151 -23.33 4.70 -3.50
CA PRO A 151 -23.72 4.72 -2.10
C PRO A 151 -23.67 3.32 -1.48
N VAL A 152 -23.25 3.21 -0.22
CA VAL A 152 -23.22 1.94 0.50
C VAL A 152 -24.62 1.33 0.58
N ALA A 153 -24.71 0.01 0.49
CA ALA A 153 -25.95 -0.73 0.70
C ALA A 153 -26.07 -1.14 2.17
N MET A 154 -27.08 -0.62 2.88
CA MET A 154 -27.30 -1.01 4.27
C MET A 154 -27.99 -2.36 4.34
N VAL A 155 -27.38 -3.29 5.11
CA VAL A 155 -27.88 -4.65 5.35
C VAL A 155 -28.20 -4.86 6.84
N PRO A 156 -28.99 -5.89 7.21
CA PRO A 156 -29.24 -6.23 8.61
C PRO A 156 -27.97 -6.59 9.38
N ASP A 157 -27.96 -6.25 10.67
CA ASP A 157 -26.92 -6.59 11.64
C ASP A 157 -27.13 -8.02 12.16
N ASP A 158 -26.92 -9.01 11.30
CA ASP A 158 -26.98 -10.43 11.64
C ASP A 158 -25.98 -11.24 10.78
N PRO A 159 -25.54 -12.42 11.23
CA PRO A 159 -24.52 -13.22 10.52
C PRO A 159 -24.90 -13.65 9.10
N GLY A 160 -26.20 -13.71 8.77
CA GLY A 160 -26.67 -14.09 7.44
C GLY A 160 -26.43 -13.01 6.40
N HIS A 161 -26.46 -11.74 6.80
CA HIS A 161 -26.26 -10.58 5.93
C HIS A 161 -24.88 -9.92 6.15
N ALA A 162 -24.42 -9.91 7.39
CA ALA A 162 -23.15 -9.32 7.80
C ALA A 162 -22.27 -10.36 8.52
N PRO A 163 -21.49 -11.18 7.79
CA PRO A 163 -20.68 -12.25 8.38
C PRO A 163 -19.72 -11.79 9.50
N VAL A 164 -19.28 -10.52 9.50
CA VAL A 164 -18.44 -9.98 10.59
C VAL A 164 -19.16 -9.99 11.94
N THR A 165 -20.49 -10.14 11.98
CA THR A 165 -21.30 -10.23 13.21
C THR A 165 -21.43 -11.65 13.76
N GLU A 166 -20.72 -12.64 13.19
CA GLU A 166 -20.69 -14.01 13.71
C GLU A 166 -20.27 -14.09 15.19
N ASN A 167 -19.34 -13.23 15.60
CA ASN A 167 -18.92 -13.06 16.98
C ASN A 167 -18.95 -11.58 17.34
N VAL A 168 -19.76 -11.22 18.34
CA VAL A 168 -19.87 -9.83 18.81
C VAL A 168 -19.55 -9.76 20.28
N GLN A 169 -18.61 -8.90 20.65
CA GLN A 169 -18.32 -8.58 22.03
C GLN A 169 -18.67 -7.12 22.28
N SER A 170 -19.31 -6.84 23.42
CA SER A 170 -19.75 -5.49 23.77
C SER A 170 -19.47 -5.18 25.25
N GLY A 171 -19.16 -3.94 25.56
CA GLY A 171 -19.00 -3.48 26.93
C GLY A 171 -17.90 -4.24 27.69
N ARG A 172 -18.26 -5.04 28.71
CA ARG A 172 -17.28 -5.74 29.57
C ARG A 172 -16.60 -6.92 28.88
N ASP A 173 -17.24 -7.47 27.85
CA ASP A 173 -16.77 -8.67 27.16
C ASP A 173 -15.75 -8.33 26.06
N VAL A 174 -15.48 -7.03 25.82
CA VAL A 174 -14.48 -6.58 24.85
C VAL A 174 -13.09 -6.99 25.31
N ASP A 175 -12.40 -7.79 24.49
CA ASP A 175 -11.03 -8.23 24.72
C ASP A 175 -10.20 -8.25 23.45
N LEU A 176 -9.37 -7.23 23.25
CA LEU A 176 -8.43 -7.13 22.14
C LEU A 176 -7.27 -8.12 22.24
N LEU A 177 -6.96 -8.58 23.48
CA LEU A 177 -5.82 -9.47 23.71
C LEU A 177 -6.08 -10.90 23.25
N GLN A 178 -7.33 -11.23 22.86
CA GLN A 178 -7.66 -12.49 22.23
C GLN A 178 -7.04 -12.66 20.84
N PHE A 179 -6.71 -11.55 20.15
CA PHE A 179 -6.17 -11.58 18.81
C PHE A 179 -4.64 -11.77 18.83
N PRO A 180 -4.09 -12.62 17.93
CA PRO A 180 -2.65 -12.84 17.82
C PRO A 180 -1.96 -11.68 17.11
N VAL A 181 -1.86 -10.53 17.77
CA VAL A 181 -1.25 -9.34 17.19
C VAL A 181 0.27 -9.44 17.25
N PRO A 182 1.00 -9.36 16.12
CA PRO A 182 2.47 -9.48 16.12
C PRO A 182 3.18 -8.27 16.74
N LEU A 183 4.38 -8.51 17.25
CA LEU A 183 5.42 -7.50 17.31
C LEU A 183 6.12 -7.52 15.93
N TRP A 184 5.87 -6.50 15.10
CA TRP A 184 6.32 -6.51 13.71
C TRP A 184 7.83 -6.31 13.57
N HIS A 185 8.42 -5.36 14.31
CA HIS A 185 9.85 -5.09 14.30
C HIS A 185 10.42 -5.10 15.72
N PRO A 186 11.69 -5.50 15.90
CA PRO A 186 12.31 -5.57 17.23
C PRO A 186 12.33 -4.24 18.01
N GLY A 187 12.29 -3.12 17.31
CA GLY A 187 12.32 -1.78 17.89
C GLY A 187 10.94 -1.14 18.07
N ASP A 188 9.84 -1.83 17.74
CA ASP A 188 8.49 -1.31 17.94
C ASP A 188 8.14 -1.22 19.42
N GLY A 189 7.46 -0.15 19.81
CA GLY A 189 7.07 0.07 21.22
C GLY A 189 5.92 -0.80 21.69
N GLY A 190 5.32 -1.62 20.83
CA GLY A 190 4.22 -2.52 21.16
C GLY A 190 3.69 -3.28 19.95
N ARG A 191 2.57 -3.96 20.14
CA ARG A 191 1.90 -4.78 19.12
C ARG A 191 0.90 -3.96 18.34
N TYR A 192 0.96 -4.03 17.01
CA TYR A 192 0.10 -3.24 16.12
C TYR A 192 -0.89 -4.14 15.39
N ILE A 193 -2.18 -4.01 15.73
CA ILE A 193 -3.28 -4.70 15.01
C ILE A 193 -3.60 -4.01 13.68
N GLY A 194 -3.37 -2.70 13.59
CA GLY A 194 -3.57 -1.91 12.38
C GLY A 194 -2.25 -1.55 11.72
N THR A 195 -1.88 -2.30 10.68
CA THR A 195 -0.78 -1.99 9.74
C THR A 195 -1.29 -2.05 8.29
N GLY A 196 -2.15 -3.02 7.99
CA GLY A 196 -2.93 -3.16 6.78
C GLY A 196 -4.42 -2.95 7.06
N ASP A 197 -4.77 -1.86 7.72
CA ASP A 197 -6.08 -1.57 8.27
C ASP A 197 -6.82 -0.48 7.50
N CYS A 198 -8.12 -0.36 7.78
CA CYS A 198 -8.95 0.76 7.36
C CYS A 198 -9.62 1.39 8.59
N VAL A 199 -9.46 2.70 8.75
CA VAL A 199 -10.14 3.45 9.81
C VAL A 199 -11.23 4.32 9.19
N ILE A 200 -12.47 4.06 9.59
CA ILE A 200 -13.66 4.77 9.16
C ILE A 200 -13.94 5.89 10.16
N THR A 201 -14.08 7.11 9.66
CA THR A 201 -14.49 8.29 10.45
C THR A 201 -15.53 9.09 9.68
N LYS A 202 -16.38 9.84 10.39
CA LYS A 202 -17.36 10.76 9.80
C LYS A 202 -16.95 12.21 10.11
N ASP A 203 -17.10 13.09 9.12
CA ASP A 203 -16.94 14.53 9.34
C ASP A 203 -18.02 15.05 10.30
N PRO A 204 -17.65 15.71 11.42
CA PRO A 204 -18.63 16.29 12.34
C PRO A 204 -19.56 17.33 11.73
N ASP A 205 -19.21 17.93 10.60
CA ASP A 205 -19.99 19.00 9.93
C ASP A 205 -20.85 18.49 8.78
N SER A 206 -20.68 17.24 8.36
CA SER A 206 -21.37 16.67 7.18
C SER A 206 -21.57 15.16 7.30
N ASP A 207 -22.20 14.57 6.29
CA ASP A 207 -22.34 13.11 6.19
C ASP A 207 -21.15 12.42 5.51
N TRP A 208 -20.06 13.14 5.25
CA TRP A 208 -18.91 12.59 4.60
C TRP A 208 -18.21 11.55 5.47
N ILE A 209 -18.13 10.34 4.92
CA ILE A 209 -17.39 9.20 5.48
C ILE A 209 -16.01 9.14 4.81
N ASN A 210 -14.96 9.19 5.60
CA ASN A 210 -13.59 8.94 5.17
C ASN A 210 -13.12 7.57 5.63
N VAL A 211 -12.37 6.88 4.80
CA VAL A 211 -11.66 5.64 5.16
C VAL A 211 -10.18 5.80 4.84
N GLY A 212 -9.35 5.75 5.88
CA GLY A 212 -7.89 5.89 5.74
C GLY A 212 -7.14 4.78 6.45
N THR A 213 -5.91 4.54 6.06
CA THR A 213 -4.99 3.62 6.73
C THR A 213 -4.18 4.39 7.76
N TYR A 214 -4.30 4.03 9.05
CA TYR A 214 -3.60 4.64 10.16
C TYR A 214 -3.15 3.57 11.15
N ARG A 215 -1.93 3.65 11.67
CA ARG A 215 -1.40 2.64 12.57
C ARG A 215 -2.17 2.56 13.89
N VAL A 216 -2.44 1.34 14.36
CA VAL A 216 -3.22 1.06 15.57
C VAL A 216 -2.45 0.14 16.49
N MET A 217 -1.97 0.70 17.62
CA MET A 217 -1.21 -0.02 18.65
C MET A 217 -2.15 -0.52 19.75
N VAL A 218 -2.09 -1.80 20.08
CA VAL A 218 -2.86 -2.37 21.20
C VAL A 218 -2.19 -1.99 22.52
N HIS A 219 -2.95 -1.39 23.44
CA HIS A 219 -2.48 -1.07 24.79
C HIS A 219 -2.93 -2.10 25.81
N ASP A 220 -4.22 -2.44 25.80
CA ASP A 220 -4.83 -3.41 26.70
C ASP A 220 -6.07 -4.04 26.05
N ALA A 221 -6.88 -4.74 26.85
CA ALA A 221 -8.07 -5.44 26.37
C ALA A 221 -9.11 -4.53 25.69
N ARG A 222 -9.10 -3.22 25.94
CA ARG A 222 -10.14 -2.28 25.49
C ARG A 222 -9.61 -1.01 24.82
N HIS A 223 -8.32 -0.75 24.89
CA HIS A 223 -7.75 0.49 24.42
C HIS A 223 -6.67 0.27 23.39
N THR A 224 -6.65 1.14 22.40
CA THR A 224 -5.56 1.24 21.42
C THR A 224 -5.11 2.69 21.28
N GLY A 225 -3.86 2.88 20.88
CA GLY A 225 -3.37 4.15 20.36
C GLY A 225 -3.69 4.24 18.87
N LEU A 226 -4.34 5.31 18.44
CA LEU A 226 -4.62 5.56 17.03
C LEU A 226 -3.89 6.83 16.59
N TYR A 227 -2.80 6.64 15.86
CA TYR A 227 -2.02 7.76 15.33
C TYR A 227 -2.49 8.15 13.92
N ILE A 228 -3.02 9.36 13.79
CA ILE A 228 -3.42 9.95 12.51
C ILE A 228 -2.52 11.14 12.20
N SER A 229 -1.70 11.02 11.15
CA SER A 229 -0.76 12.08 10.74
C SER A 229 -1.47 13.38 10.36
N PRO A 230 -0.88 14.55 10.64
CA PRO A 230 -1.40 15.84 10.16
C PRO A 230 -1.61 15.87 8.64
N GLY A 231 -2.67 16.54 8.20
CA GLY A 231 -3.03 16.67 6.79
C GLY A 231 -3.84 15.50 6.20
N LYS A 232 -4.15 14.47 6.97
CA LYS A 232 -5.07 13.39 6.60
C LYS A 232 -6.51 13.74 6.93
N HIS A 233 -7.48 13.23 6.15
CA HIS A 233 -8.91 13.53 6.34
C HIS A 233 -9.41 13.08 7.72
N GLY A 234 -9.05 11.85 8.15
CA GLY A 234 -9.40 11.41 9.51
C GLY A 234 -8.83 12.29 10.60
N ARG A 235 -7.67 12.96 10.36
CA ARG A 235 -7.11 13.96 11.28
C ARG A 235 -7.97 15.24 11.30
N MET A 236 -8.46 15.67 10.14
CA MET A 236 -9.36 16.84 10.05
C MET A 236 -10.67 16.58 10.80
N HIS A 237 -11.26 15.38 10.62
CA HIS A 237 -12.47 14.97 11.37
C HIS A 237 -12.21 14.97 12.88
N ARG A 238 -11.08 14.40 13.30
CA ARG A 238 -10.68 14.37 14.71
C ARG A 238 -10.52 15.78 15.29
N ASP A 239 -9.76 16.62 14.60
CA ASP A 239 -9.46 17.96 15.11
C ASP A 239 -10.75 18.78 15.25
N LYS A 240 -11.70 18.69 14.30
CA LYS A 240 -13.03 19.31 14.40
C LYS A 240 -13.84 18.81 15.63
N ALA A 241 -13.86 17.51 15.89
CA ALA A 241 -14.53 16.95 17.06
C ALA A 241 -13.88 17.43 18.36
N PHE A 242 -12.56 17.39 18.43
CA PHE A 242 -11.78 17.76 19.61
C PHE A 242 -11.85 19.27 19.92
N GLU A 243 -11.93 20.14 18.91
CA GLU A 243 -12.19 21.59 19.09
C GLU A 243 -13.53 21.86 19.78
N ARG A 244 -14.49 20.93 19.67
CA ARG A 244 -15.79 20.99 20.38
C ARG A 244 -15.77 20.30 21.75
N GLY A 245 -14.65 19.68 22.13
CA GLY A 245 -14.56 18.82 23.32
C GLY A 245 -15.31 17.50 23.18
N GLU A 246 -15.63 17.09 21.95
CA GLU A 246 -16.39 15.87 21.66
C GLU A 246 -15.46 14.71 21.28
N PRO A 247 -15.77 13.47 21.69
CA PRO A 247 -15.07 12.30 21.17
C PRO A 247 -15.39 12.08 19.70
N LEU A 248 -14.41 11.58 18.91
CA LEU A 248 -14.66 11.20 17.53
C LEU A 248 -15.04 9.74 17.45
N PRO A 249 -16.26 9.39 16.97
CA PRO A 249 -16.61 8.02 16.62
C PRO A 249 -15.73 7.48 15.49
N ALA A 250 -15.27 6.24 15.63
CA ALA A 250 -14.47 5.57 14.60
C ALA A 250 -14.70 4.06 14.57
N VAL A 251 -14.38 3.44 13.43
CA VAL A 251 -14.31 1.99 13.27
C VAL A 251 -12.95 1.64 12.67
N VAL A 252 -12.25 0.69 13.29
CA VAL A 252 -11.00 0.13 12.75
C VAL A 252 -11.29 -1.26 12.18
N LEU A 253 -11.00 -1.47 10.91
CA LEU A 253 -11.09 -2.77 10.27
C LEU A 253 -9.68 -3.38 10.19
N ALA A 254 -9.48 -4.53 10.83
CA ALA A 254 -8.23 -5.30 10.75
C ALA A 254 -8.49 -6.58 9.93
N GLY A 255 -8.41 -6.45 8.61
CA GLY A 255 -8.80 -7.49 7.63
C GLY A 255 -10.11 -7.12 6.92
N MET A 256 -10.00 -6.86 5.64
CA MET A 256 -11.11 -6.43 4.78
C MET A 256 -10.80 -6.77 3.32
N SER A 257 -11.77 -6.55 2.42
CA SER A 257 -11.52 -6.66 0.98
C SER A 257 -10.24 -5.92 0.58
N PRO A 258 -9.31 -6.55 -0.15
CA PRO A 258 -8.08 -5.90 -0.59
C PRO A 258 -8.31 -4.66 -1.44
N LEU A 259 -9.41 -4.59 -2.19
CA LEU A 259 -9.79 -3.39 -2.93
C LEU A 259 -10.12 -2.22 -1.99
N LEU A 260 -10.79 -2.47 -0.86
CA LEU A 260 -11.07 -1.43 0.13
C LEU A 260 -9.77 -0.96 0.80
N PHE A 261 -8.85 -1.88 1.10
CA PHE A 261 -7.52 -1.51 1.60
C PHE A 261 -6.75 -0.65 0.60
N VAL A 262 -6.73 -1.00 -0.68
CA VAL A 262 -6.13 -0.16 -1.74
C VAL A 262 -6.80 1.21 -1.78
N ALA A 263 -8.14 1.29 -1.72
CA ALA A 263 -8.89 2.54 -1.70
C ALA A 263 -8.50 3.43 -0.50
N SER A 264 -8.38 2.87 0.71
CA SER A 264 -7.98 3.59 1.93
C SER A 264 -6.56 4.17 1.87
N CYS A 265 -5.73 3.61 0.97
CA CYS A 265 -4.37 4.07 0.71
C CYS A 265 -4.30 5.23 -0.30
N LEU A 266 -5.39 5.56 -0.97
CA LEU A 266 -5.47 6.64 -1.93
C LEU A 266 -5.69 8.00 -1.22
N GLU A 267 -5.35 9.05 -1.93
CA GLU A 267 -5.60 10.42 -1.47
C GLU A 267 -6.82 10.96 -2.23
N MET A 268 -8.02 10.50 -1.83
CA MET A 268 -9.28 10.94 -2.45
C MET A 268 -9.52 12.44 -2.25
N PRO A 269 -10.26 13.11 -3.14
CA PRO A 269 -10.72 14.47 -2.89
C PRO A 269 -11.58 14.55 -1.62
N PRO A 270 -11.56 15.67 -0.87
CA PRO A 270 -12.49 15.90 0.21
C PRO A 270 -13.96 15.71 -0.26
N GLY A 271 -14.76 15.06 0.57
CA GLY A 271 -16.17 14.78 0.26
C GLY A 271 -16.41 13.48 -0.54
N VAL A 272 -15.36 12.79 -1.00
CA VAL A 272 -15.48 11.48 -1.66
C VAL A 272 -15.19 10.38 -0.64
N SER A 273 -16.13 9.45 -0.46
CA SER A 273 -15.97 8.28 0.41
C SER A 273 -15.25 7.15 -0.31
N GLU A 274 -14.20 6.61 0.31
CA GLU A 274 -13.46 5.46 -0.19
C GLU A 274 -14.34 4.18 -0.24
N LEU A 275 -15.34 4.06 0.65
CA LEU A 275 -16.33 2.97 0.60
C LEU A 275 -17.16 3.04 -0.68
N GLU A 276 -17.71 4.21 -0.98
CA GLU A 276 -18.52 4.43 -2.17
C GLU A 276 -17.70 4.29 -3.46
N TRP A 277 -16.46 4.80 -3.42
CA TRP A 277 -15.54 4.68 -4.54
C TRP A 277 -15.17 3.21 -4.80
N ALA A 278 -14.89 2.43 -3.75
CA ALA A 278 -14.61 0.98 -3.87
C ALA A 278 -15.84 0.24 -4.44
N GLY A 279 -17.06 0.63 -4.05
CA GLY A 279 -18.30 0.14 -4.64
C GLY A 279 -18.38 0.44 -6.14
N GLY A 280 -18.06 1.69 -6.52
CA GLY A 280 -18.00 2.10 -7.94
C GLY A 280 -16.98 1.32 -8.75
N MET A 281 -15.78 1.10 -8.20
CA MET A 281 -14.71 0.30 -8.82
C MET A 281 -15.14 -1.14 -9.07
N ARG A 282 -15.90 -1.72 -8.14
CA ARG A 282 -16.41 -3.09 -8.21
C ARG A 282 -17.68 -3.21 -9.07
N GLY A 283 -18.34 -2.08 -9.37
CA GLY A 283 -19.61 -2.04 -10.09
C GLY A 283 -20.84 -2.40 -9.25
N ARG A 284 -20.71 -2.47 -7.91
CA ARG A 284 -21.79 -2.72 -6.95
C ARG A 284 -21.47 -2.12 -5.58
N PRO A 285 -22.49 -1.66 -4.83
CA PRO A 285 -22.29 -1.07 -3.51
C PRO A 285 -21.51 -1.97 -2.56
N VAL A 286 -20.75 -1.35 -1.65
CA VAL A 286 -20.25 -2.04 -0.46
C VAL A 286 -21.40 -2.24 0.51
N GLU A 287 -21.65 -3.49 0.90
CA GLU A 287 -22.64 -3.84 1.91
C GLU A 287 -22.09 -3.44 3.29
N CYS A 288 -22.88 -2.66 4.04
CA CYS A 288 -22.53 -2.19 5.38
C CYS A 288 -23.72 -2.35 6.30
N PHE A 289 -23.47 -2.46 7.61
CA PHE A 289 -24.50 -2.31 8.65
C PHE A 289 -24.12 -1.15 9.58
N PRO A 290 -25.08 -0.53 10.28
CA PRO A 290 -24.79 0.56 11.21
C PRO A 290 -24.15 0.02 12.48
N GLY A 291 -22.99 0.58 12.86
CA GLY A 291 -22.36 0.27 14.14
C GLY A 291 -23.31 0.52 15.32
N ARG A 292 -23.33 -0.41 16.29
CA ARG A 292 -24.28 -0.38 17.42
C ARG A 292 -24.11 0.82 18.34
N SER A 293 -22.89 1.31 18.49
CA SER A 293 -22.56 2.46 19.36
C SER A 293 -22.37 3.76 18.59
N THR A 294 -21.86 3.71 17.36
CA THR A 294 -21.45 4.90 16.60
C THR A 294 -22.39 5.23 15.46
N GLY A 295 -23.17 4.25 14.96
CA GLY A 295 -23.96 4.39 13.76
C GLY A 295 -23.15 4.49 12.45
N LEU A 296 -21.81 4.38 12.52
CA LEU A 296 -20.94 4.40 11.34
C LEU A 296 -21.18 3.16 10.46
N PRO A 297 -21.04 3.28 9.13
CA PRO A 297 -21.19 2.14 8.23
C PRO A 297 -20.02 1.17 8.41
N ILE A 298 -20.29 -0.04 8.89
CA ILE A 298 -19.32 -1.12 9.04
C ILE A 298 -19.47 -2.09 7.86
N PRO A 299 -18.43 -2.32 7.05
CA PRO A 299 -18.47 -3.30 5.97
C PRO A 299 -18.82 -4.70 6.48
N ALA A 300 -19.92 -5.25 5.95
CA ALA A 300 -20.53 -6.51 6.40
C ALA A 300 -19.57 -7.72 6.32
N ARG A 301 -18.63 -7.69 5.37
CA ARG A 301 -17.70 -8.78 5.08
C ARG A 301 -16.26 -8.50 5.57
N ALA A 302 -16.07 -7.55 6.49
CA ALA A 302 -14.80 -7.39 7.18
C ALA A 302 -14.47 -8.65 8.01
N GLU A 303 -13.21 -8.89 8.29
CA GLU A 303 -12.77 -10.00 9.13
C GLU A 303 -12.88 -9.66 10.62
N ILE A 304 -12.42 -8.44 10.97
CA ILE A 304 -12.49 -7.86 12.31
C ILE A 304 -12.87 -6.39 12.17
N ALA A 305 -13.83 -5.93 12.97
CA ALA A 305 -14.17 -4.52 13.10
C ALA A 305 -14.17 -4.13 14.60
N LEU A 306 -13.40 -3.10 14.93
CA LEU A 306 -13.32 -2.51 16.27
C LEU A 306 -14.09 -1.20 16.22
N GLU A 307 -15.22 -1.13 16.88
CA GLU A 307 -16.06 0.06 16.94
C GLU A 307 -15.86 0.79 18.27
N GLY A 308 -15.70 2.11 18.24
CA GLY A 308 -15.51 2.88 19.44
C GLY A 308 -15.33 4.37 19.21
N VAL A 309 -14.63 5.03 20.14
CA VAL A 309 -14.43 6.48 20.12
C VAL A 309 -13.00 6.87 20.45
N LEU A 310 -12.49 7.90 19.79
CA LEU A 310 -11.26 8.59 20.19
C LEU A 310 -11.61 9.68 21.19
N HIS A 311 -10.90 9.71 22.30
CA HIS A 311 -11.12 10.70 23.35
C HIS A 311 -10.25 11.95 23.18
N PRO A 312 -10.80 13.16 23.34
CA PRO A 312 -10.03 14.40 23.24
C PRO A 312 -9.13 14.65 24.48
N ASP A 313 -9.45 14.06 25.60
CA ASP A 313 -8.87 14.30 26.93
C ASP A 313 -8.06 13.10 27.49
N ARG A 314 -7.94 12.01 26.72
CA ARG A 314 -7.17 10.82 27.11
C ARG A 314 -6.12 10.49 26.09
N GLU A 315 -4.87 10.47 26.53
CA GLU A 315 -3.73 10.10 25.69
C GLU A 315 -2.94 8.95 26.34
N GLN A 316 -2.30 8.14 25.52
CA GLN A 316 -1.36 7.09 25.95
C GLN A 316 -0.13 7.13 25.06
N LEU A 317 0.98 6.60 25.60
CA LEU A 317 2.25 6.51 24.89
C LEU A 317 2.13 5.49 23.75
N GLU A 318 2.43 5.90 22.52
CA GLU A 318 2.41 5.10 21.31
C GLU A 318 3.76 5.21 20.60
N GLY A 319 4.23 4.09 20.04
CA GLY A 319 5.52 4.05 19.37
C GLY A 319 6.70 3.72 20.31
N PRO A 320 7.95 3.76 19.78
CA PRO A 320 8.25 4.00 18.37
C PRO A 320 7.66 2.93 17.47
N PHE A 321 7.52 3.24 16.18
CA PHE A 321 7.06 2.30 15.17
C PHE A 321 7.88 2.48 13.88
N GLY A 322 8.24 1.38 13.23
CA GLY A 322 8.89 1.38 11.93
C GLY A 322 8.05 2.13 10.89
N GLU A 323 8.67 3.02 10.12
CA GLU A 323 7.95 3.88 9.18
C GLU A 323 8.29 3.54 7.72
N TRP A 324 7.41 3.93 6.82
CA TRP A 324 7.52 3.71 5.37
C TRP A 324 8.84 4.22 4.74
N THR A 325 9.58 5.04 5.44
CA THR A 325 10.92 5.50 5.02
C THR A 325 12.04 4.52 5.40
N GLY A 326 11.74 3.44 6.11
CA GLY A 326 12.70 2.47 6.61
C GLY A 326 13.42 2.88 7.89
N TYR A 327 12.87 3.86 8.61
CA TYR A 327 13.43 4.37 9.87
C TYR A 327 12.36 4.48 10.94
N TYR A 328 12.76 4.45 12.21
CA TYR A 328 11.94 4.93 13.32
C TYR A 328 11.98 6.47 13.31
N ALA A 329 11.15 7.08 12.44
CA ALA A 329 11.22 8.51 12.15
C ALA A 329 10.69 9.41 13.28
N SER A 330 10.01 8.83 14.27
CA SER A 330 9.57 9.49 15.50
C SER A 330 9.84 8.60 16.70
N ALA A 331 10.18 9.22 17.84
CA ALA A 331 10.16 8.55 19.13
C ALA A 331 8.72 8.21 19.54
N ALA A 332 8.57 7.46 20.64
CA ALA A 332 7.28 7.28 21.28
C ALA A 332 6.66 8.64 21.63
N GLN A 333 5.36 8.80 21.45
CA GLN A 333 4.64 10.05 21.63
C GLN A 333 3.27 9.79 22.24
N GLN A 334 2.71 10.82 22.88
CA GLN A 334 1.32 10.76 23.35
C GLN A 334 0.37 10.85 22.17
N VAL A 335 -0.57 9.92 22.09
CA VAL A 335 -1.62 9.89 21.08
C VAL A 335 -2.99 9.70 21.74
N PRO A 336 -4.07 10.19 21.12
CA PRO A 336 -5.42 9.96 21.64
C PRO A 336 -5.72 8.48 21.77
N VAL A 337 -6.34 8.12 22.88
CA VAL A 337 -6.82 6.76 23.14
C VAL A 337 -8.07 6.50 22.32
N PHE A 338 -8.06 5.40 21.58
CA PHE A 338 -9.26 4.83 20.99
C PHE A 338 -9.81 3.75 21.94
N GLU A 339 -10.96 4.02 22.56
CA GLU A 339 -11.69 3.08 23.40
C GLU A 339 -12.62 2.23 22.56
N VAL A 340 -12.37 0.92 22.53
CA VAL A 340 -13.19 -0.04 21.81
C VAL A 340 -14.42 -0.38 22.67
N GLN A 341 -15.58 -0.13 22.09
CA GLN A 341 -16.90 -0.39 22.70
C GLN A 341 -17.51 -1.68 22.22
N ASN A 342 -17.27 -2.04 20.97
CA ASN A 342 -17.71 -3.30 20.36
C ASN A 342 -16.59 -3.88 19.50
N ILE A 343 -16.46 -5.21 19.52
CA ILE A 343 -15.67 -6.00 18.60
C ILE A 343 -16.64 -6.87 17.79
N TYR A 344 -16.53 -6.81 16.49
CA TYR A 344 -17.18 -7.72 15.55
C TYR A 344 -16.10 -8.55 14.89
N ALA A 345 -16.27 -9.87 14.82
CA ALA A 345 -15.29 -10.73 14.19
C ALA A 345 -15.95 -11.94 13.51
N ARG A 346 -15.50 -12.27 12.32
CA ARG A 346 -15.87 -13.54 11.69
C ARG A 346 -15.30 -14.71 12.49
N ARG A 347 -15.84 -15.88 12.30
CA ARG A 347 -15.20 -17.12 12.76
C ARG A 347 -13.87 -17.27 12.01
N ASP A 348 -12.82 -17.64 12.74
CA ASP A 348 -11.46 -17.79 12.19
C ASP A 348 -10.99 -16.54 11.43
N PRO A 349 -10.94 -15.37 12.11
CA PRO A 349 -10.71 -14.11 11.46
C PRO A 349 -9.26 -13.95 10.97
N ILE A 350 -9.09 -13.10 9.97
CA ILE A 350 -7.81 -12.82 9.33
C ILE A 350 -7.41 -11.37 9.62
N ILE A 351 -6.27 -11.15 10.25
CA ILE A 351 -5.62 -9.85 10.33
C ILE A 351 -4.83 -9.64 9.04
N LEU A 352 -5.04 -8.53 8.35
CA LEU A 352 -4.18 -8.12 7.23
C LEU A 352 -2.98 -7.34 7.79
N GLY A 353 -1.78 -7.89 7.61
CA GLY A 353 -0.52 -7.28 8.03
C GLY A 353 0.22 -6.66 6.84
N VAL A 354 0.45 -5.35 6.91
CA VAL A 354 1.26 -4.59 5.93
C VAL A 354 2.21 -3.68 6.72
N PRO A 355 3.11 -4.24 7.53
CA PRO A 355 4.03 -3.44 8.33
C PRO A 355 4.93 -2.62 7.41
N PRO A 356 5.19 -1.34 7.74
CA PRO A 356 6.14 -0.52 7.00
C PRO A 356 7.56 -1.01 7.21
N GLU A 357 8.29 -1.19 6.11
CA GLU A 357 9.67 -1.68 6.07
C GLU A 357 10.58 -0.70 5.34
N LYS A 358 11.87 -1.00 5.31
CA LYS A 358 12.80 -0.31 4.40
C LYS A 358 12.29 -0.44 2.96
N PRO A 359 12.21 0.67 2.19
CA PRO A 359 11.71 0.61 0.82
C PRO A 359 12.55 -0.31 -0.12
N PRO A 360 11.89 -1.00 -1.08
CA PRO A 360 10.45 -1.10 -1.26
C PRO A 360 9.83 -2.19 -0.39
N PHE A 361 8.67 -1.94 0.20
CA PHE A 361 7.86 -2.95 0.87
C PHE A 361 6.46 -3.05 0.21
N GLU A 362 5.58 -3.92 0.70
CA GLU A 362 4.29 -4.22 0.07
C GLU A 362 3.51 -2.96 -0.37
N ALA A 363 3.31 -2.01 0.54
CA ALA A 363 2.56 -0.79 0.21
C ALA A 363 3.25 0.08 -0.85
N HIS A 364 4.57 0.00 -0.99
CA HIS A 364 5.29 0.69 -2.06
C HIS A 364 5.16 -0.03 -3.41
N ARG A 365 5.10 -1.36 -3.42
CA ARG A 365 5.02 -2.13 -4.66
C ARG A 365 3.74 -1.86 -5.42
N PHE A 366 2.56 -1.92 -4.78
CA PHE A 366 1.31 -1.59 -5.49
C PHE A 366 1.12 -0.08 -5.69
N ARG A 367 1.50 0.75 -4.70
CA ARG A 367 1.41 2.22 -4.83
C ARG A 367 2.29 2.78 -5.93
N GLN A 368 3.42 2.16 -6.22
CA GLN A 368 4.31 2.56 -7.32
C GLN A 368 3.53 2.71 -8.63
N TYR A 369 2.72 1.71 -9.01
CA TYR A 369 1.92 1.76 -10.23
C TYR A 369 0.80 2.81 -10.15
N LEU A 370 0.04 2.78 -9.06
CA LEU A 370 -1.13 3.66 -8.91
C LEU A 370 -0.74 5.14 -8.77
N ARG A 371 0.34 5.43 -8.05
CA ARG A 371 0.83 6.81 -7.92
C ARG A 371 1.50 7.32 -9.20
N SER A 372 2.21 6.47 -9.92
CA SER A 372 2.78 6.81 -11.22
C SER A 372 1.70 7.17 -12.22
N ALA A 373 0.64 6.37 -12.29
CA ALA A 373 -0.52 6.68 -13.11
C ALA A 373 -1.19 8.00 -12.70
N ASN A 374 -1.42 8.22 -11.39
CA ASN A 374 -2.00 9.46 -10.90
C ASN A 374 -1.12 10.68 -11.20
N LEU A 375 0.21 10.58 -11.07
CA LEU A 375 1.14 11.66 -11.40
C LEU A 375 1.07 11.99 -12.91
N ARG A 376 1.13 10.98 -13.77
CA ARG A 376 1.01 11.15 -15.22
C ARG A 376 -0.32 11.81 -15.61
N ARG A 377 -1.41 11.34 -15.01
CA ARG A 377 -2.76 11.89 -15.23
C ARG A 377 -2.85 13.36 -14.80
N GLU A 378 -2.31 13.74 -13.63
CA GLU A 378 -2.35 15.14 -13.17
C GLU A 378 -1.51 16.07 -14.03
N LEU A 379 -0.33 15.65 -14.47
CA LEU A 379 0.50 16.40 -15.41
C LEU A 379 -0.27 16.72 -16.69
N ARG A 380 -0.94 15.73 -17.29
CA ARG A 380 -1.76 15.90 -18.49
C ARG A 380 -2.95 16.82 -18.25
N ARG A 381 -3.64 16.69 -17.11
CA ARG A 381 -4.81 17.53 -16.77
C ARG A 381 -4.46 18.98 -16.46
N THR A 382 -3.27 19.24 -15.97
CA THR A 382 -2.77 20.62 -15.74
C THR A 382 -2.19 21.26 -17.00
N GLY A 383 -2.24 20.58 -18.13
CA GLY A 383 -1.88 21.15 -19.44
C GLY A 383 -0.39 21.01 -19.79
N VAL A 384 0.37 20.14 -19.14
CA VAL A 384 1.72 19.77 -19.60
C VAL A 384 1.56 18.85 -20.81
N PRO A 385 1.94 19.28 -22.03
CA PRO A 385 1.74 18.49 -23.24
C PRO A 385 2.73 17.31 -23.28
N ASP A 386 2.43 16.30 -24.08
CA ASP A 386 3.34 15.20 -24.44
C ASP A 386 4.10 14.56 -23.26
N VAL A 387 3.44 14.44 -22.10
CA VAL A 387 3.90 13.57 -21.01
C VAL A 387 3.69 12.13 -21.46
N THR A 388 4.77 11.42 -21.77
CA THR A 388 4.73 10.04 -22.28
C THR A 388 4.65 9.02 -21.14
N ALA A 389 5.42 9.23 -20.05
CA ALA A 389 5.43 8.36 -18.91
C ALA A 389 5.69 9.14 -17.60
N ALA A 390 5.35 8.53 -16.46
CA ALA A 390 5.78 8.96 -15.15
C ALA A 390 6.02 7.73 -14.27
N TRP A 391 6.96 7.81 -13.34
CA TRP A 391 7.28 6.73 -12.41
C TRP A 391 7.64 7.24 -11.03
N CYS A 392 6.92 6.75 -10.02
CA CYS A 392 7.18 7.02 -8.61
C CYS A 392 7.94 5.83 -8.01
N HIS A 393 9.26 5.92 -7.91
CA HIS A 393 10.09 4.78 -7.55
C HIS A 393 9.83 4.24 -6.14
N GLY A 394 9.62 2.92 -6.05
CA GLY A 394 9.39 2.22 -4.78
C GLY A 394 10.53 2.41 -3.78
N VAL A 395 11.78 2.43 -4.22
CA VAL A 395 12.97 2.69 -3.37
C VAL A 395 12.95 4.09 -2.72
N GLY A 396 12.24 5.04 -3.31
CA GLY A 396 11.95 6.36 -2.74
C GLY A 396 10.61 6.42 -2.00
N GLY A 397 10.03 5.27 -1.61
CA GLY A 397 8.73 5.20 -0.94
C GLY A 397 7.58 5.69 -1.81
N CYS A 398 7.72 5.63 -3.14
CA CYS A 398 6.78 6.14 -4.14
C CYS A 398 6.45 7.64 -4.01
N ARG A 399 7.30 8.40 -3.30
CA ARG A 399 7.10 9.83 -3.04
C ARG A 399 8.37 10.66 -3.19
N LEU A 400 9.49 10.15 -2.65
CA LEU A 400 10.73 10.91 -2.55
C LEU A 400 11.50 11.01 -3.86
N PHE A 401 11.25 10.10 -4.82
CA PHE A 401 11.93 10.06 -6.10
C PHE A 401 10.93 9.76 -7.21
N ASN A 402 10.65 10.77 -8.03
CA ASN A 402 9.70 10.71 -9.13
C ASN A 402 10.39 11.05 -10.45
N VAL A 403 10.10 10.32 -11.50
CA VAL A 403 10.65 10.54 -12.85
C VAL A 403 9.49 10.79 -13.81
N VAL A 404 9.67 11.75 -14.70
CA VAL A 404 8.70 12.12 -15.73
C VAL A 404 9.38 12.12 -17.09
N ALA A 405 8.85 11.38 -18.04
CA ALA A 405 9.29 11.42 -19.44
C ALA A 405 8.38 12.32 -20.28
N ILE A 406 9.00 13.18 -21.07
CA ILE A 406 8.30 14.09 -21.97
C ILE A 406 8.91 14.01 -23.38
N ARG A 407 8.08 14.35 -24.38
CA ARG A 407 8.58 14.72 -25.71
C ARG A 407 8.65 16.24 -25.78
N GLN A 408 9.85 16.78 -25.74
CA GLN A 408 10.06 18.23 -25.69
C GLN A 408 9.38 18.95 -26.87
N ARG A 409 8.63 20.03 -26.60
CA ARG A 409 7.90 20.83 -27.56
C ARG A 409 8.38 22.28 -27.70
N TYR A 410 8.96 22.82 -26.64
CA TYR A 410 9.42 24.20 -26.54
C TYR A 410 10.52 24.34 -25.48
N PRO A 411 11.33 25.43 -25.54
CA PRO A 411 12.31 25.69 -24.49
C PRO A 411 11.63 25.84 -23.12
N GLY A 412 12.19 25.24 -22.08
CA GLY A 412 11.63 25.25 -20.71
C GLY A 412 10.49 24.26 -20.47
N HIS A 413 10.15 23.38 -21.39
CA HIS A 413 9.12 22.35 -21.20
C HIS A 413 9.48 21.38 -20.06
N ALA A 414 10.74 20.96 -19.98
CA ALA A 414 11.22 20.09 -18.91
C ALA A 414 11.06 20.76 -17.53
N VAL A 415 11.44 22.03 -17.43
CA VAL A 415 11.30 22.82 -16.19
C VAL A 415 9.82 22.92 -15.78
N GLN A 416 8.92 23.22 -16.73
CA GLN A 416 7.48 23.25 -16.46
C GLN A 416 6.98 21.89 -15.94
N ALA A 417 7.32 20.79 -16.62
CA ALA A 417 6.92 19.44 -16.22
C ALA A 417 7.42 19.10 -14.80
N GLY A 418 8.68 19.43 -14.50
CA GLY A 418 9.29 19.23 -13.20
C GLY A 418 8.58 20.02 -12.07
N HIS A 419 8.26 21.30 -12.30
CA HIS A 419 7.55 22.12 -11.32
C HIS A 419 6.11 21.61 -11.07
N VAL A 420 5.39 21.24 -12.12
CA VAL A 420 4.05 20.67 -11.98
C VAL A 420 4.14 19.32 -11.24
N ALA A 421 5.06 18.44 -11.61
CA ALA A 421 5.27 17.16 -10.92
C ALA A 421 5.60 17.35 -9.43
N ALA A 422 6.39 18.37 -9.10
CA ALA A 422 6.77 18.65 -7.71
C ALA A 422 5.63 19.24 -6.86
N GLN A 423 4.61 19.88 -7.46
CA GLN A 423 3.60 20.69 -6.75
C GLN A 423 2.15 20.26 -6.99
N CYS A 424 1.88 19.38 -7.97
CA CYS A 424 0.55 18.81 -8.15
C CYS A 424 0.17 17.91 -6.96
N ARG A 425 -1.12 17.60 -6.81
CA ARG A 425 -1.61 16.80 -5.68
C ARG A 425 -0.88 15.47 -5.52
N ALA A 426 -0.59 14.77 -6.62
CA ALA A 426 0.10 13.49 -6.58
C ALA A 426 1.57 13.60 -6.14
N GLY A 427 2.24 14.73 -6.38
CA GLY A 427 3.67 14.94 -6.10
C GLY A 427 3.98 15.86 -4.91
N ALA A 428 3.00 16.67 -4.46
CA ALA A 428 3.26 17.74 -3.49
C ALA A 428 3.64 17.25 -2.09
N TYR A 429 3.04 16.17 -1.59
CA TYR A 429 3.32 15.68 -0.25
C TYR A 429 4.57 14.82 -0.21
N LEU A 430 5.57 15.19 0.57
CA LEU A 430 6.84 14.48 0.79
C LEU A 430 7.79 14.41 -0.42
N GLY A 431 7.42 14.92 -1.61
CA GLY A 431 8.30 14.90 -2.77
C GLY A 431 9.68 15.49 -2.47
N ARG A 432 10.75 14.89 -2.99
CA ARG A 432 12.13 15.36 -2.78
C ARG A 432 12.92 15.53 -4.05
N VAL A 433 12.90 14.55 -4.93
CA VAL A 433 13.60 14.56 -6.20
C VAL A 433 12.58 14.36 -7.31
N VAL A 434 12.60 15.22 -8.29
CA VAL A 434 11.87 15.07 -9.55
C VAL A 434 12.89 15.12 -10.68
N VAL A 435 12.94 14.07 -11.49
CA VAL A 435 13.78 14.02 -12.68
C VAL A 435 12.89 14.09 -13.91
N VAL A 436 13.22 14.96 -14.84
CA VAL A 436 12.55 15.02 -16.14
C VAL A 436 13.51 14.51 -17.21
N VAL A 437 13.06 13.55 -18.01
CA VAL A 437 13.84 12.91 -19.08
C VAL A 437 13.11 12.97 -20.41
N ASP A 438 13.81 12.73 -21.52
CA ASP A 438 13.18 12.52 -22.82
C ASP A 438 12.48 11.14 -22.90
N ASP A 439 11.62 10.97 -23.90
CA ASP A 439 10.82 9.75 -24.12
C ASP A 439 11.61 8.53 -24.62
N ASP A 440 12.93 8.66 -24.77
CA ASP A 440 13.85 7.55 -25.07
C ASP A 440 14.45 6.88 -23.82
N VAL A 441 14.14 7.39 -22.62
CA VAL A 441 14.59 6.84 -21.32
C VAL A 441 13.47 6.06 -20.68
N ASP A 442 13.74 4.82 -20.26
CA ASP A 442 12.79 4.06 -19.46
C ASP A 442 12.74 4.62 -18.03
N VAL A 443 11.67 5.34 -17.70
CA VAL A 443 11.47 5.95 -16.38
C VAL A 443 11.38 4.92 -15.25
N SER A 444 11.10 3.66 -15.54
CA SER A 444 11.01 2.59 -14.55
C SER A 444 12.36 1.94 -14.23
N ASP A 445 13.35 2.11 -15.10
CA ASP A 445 14.74 1.65 -14.89
C ASP A 445 15.59 2.76 -14.27
N LEU A 446 15.92 2.61 -12.97
CA LEU A 446 16.81 3.55 -12.27
C LEU A 446 18.17 3.69 -12.92
N SER A 447 18.70 2.65 -13.57
CA SER A 447 20.02 2.71 -14.22
C SER A 447 19.97 3.63 -15.43
N GLU A 448 18.91 3.56 -16.25
CA GLU A 448 18.69 4.48 -17.36
C GLU A 448 18.46 5.92 -16.89
N VAL A 449 17.67 6.09 -15.82
CA VAL A 449 17.43 7.43 -15.25
C VAL A 449 18.73 8.06 -14.72
N ILE A 450 19.54 7.31 -13.99
CA ILE A 450 20.83 7.79 -13.48
C ILE A 450 21.78 8.08 -14.64
N TRP A 451 21.81 7.22 -15.66
CA TRP A 451 22.60 7.47 -16.86
C TRP A 451 22.20 8.79 -17.53
N ALA A 452 20.89 9.06 -17.68
CA ALA A 452 20.40 10.32 -18.25
C ALA A 452 20.82 11.52 -17.39
N ILE A 453 20.69 11.47 -16.07
CA ILE A 453 21.15 12.51 -15.16
C ILE A 453 22.66 12.81 -15.37
N CYS A 454 23.47 11.75 -15.40
CA CYS A 454 24.93 11.90 -15.51
C CYS A 454 25.44 12.39 -16.87
N THR A 455 24.64 12.20 -17.94
CA THR A 455 25.09 12.46 -19.32
C THR A 455 24.38 13.61 -20.02
N ARG A 456 23.24 14.07 -19.49
CA ARG A 456 22.40 15.07 -20.13
C ARG A 456 22.21 16.33 -19.30
N SER A 457 22.48 16.29 -17.97
CA SER A 457 22.32 17.46 -17.11
C SER A 457 23.64 18.01 -16.58
N ASP A 458 23.68 19.34 -16.46
CA ASP A 458 24.75 20.09 -15.82
C ASP A 458 24.19 20.67 -14.50
N PRO A 459 24.74 20.31 -13.32
CA PRO A 459 24.21 20.73 -12.04
C PRO A 459 24.08 22.24 -11.84
N GLU A 460 24.87 23.05 -12.53
CA GLU A 460 24.78 24.51 -12.43
C GLU A 460 23.53 25.06 -13.11
N ARG A 461 23.08 24.44 -14.20
CA ARG A 461 22.01 24.96 -15.06
C ARG A 461 20.71 24.19 -14.94
N ASP A 462 20.82 22.89 -14.71
CA ASP A 462 19.72 21.96 -14.92
C ASP A 462 19.16 21.41 -13.57
N PHE A 463 19.65 21.95 -12.43
CA PHE A 463 19.19 21.62 -11.10
C PHE A 463 18.51 22.81 -10.45
N GLU A 464 17.20 22.69 -10.17
CA GLU A 464 16.45 23.73 -9.46
C GLU A 464 16.08 23.29 -8.05
N ILE A 465 16.27 24.16 -7.07
CA ILE A 465 15.96 23.91 -5.67
C ILE A 465 14.71 24.69 -5.24
N ILE A 466 13.62 23.98 -4.98
CA ILE A 466 12.42 24.52 -4.37
C ILE A 466 12.57 24.45 -2.84
N ARG A 467 12.49 25.59 -2.16
CA ARG A 467 12.60 25.69 -0.70
C ARG A 467 11.23 25.79 -0.05
N ARG A 468 11.11 25.29 1.20
CA ARG A 468 9.88 25.35 2.02
C ARG A 468 8.68 24.67 1.36
N ALA A 469 8.89 23.56 0.69
CA ALA A 469 7.84 22.74 0.14
C ALA A 469 7.18 21.87 1.23
N TRP A 470 5.91 21.55 1.05
CA TRP A 470 5.14 20.77 2.02
C TRP A 470 5.68 19.36 2.21
N SER A 471 5.91 18.96 3.46
CA SER A 471 6.39 17.64 3.83
C SER A 471 5.66 17.15 5.08
N GLY A 472 5.94 15.90 5.49
CA GLY A 472 5.31 15.26 6.64
C GLY A 472 6.24 15.11 7.83
N PRO A 473 5.67 14.78 9.01
CA PRO A 473 6.45 14.56 10.23
C PRO A 473 7.39 13.35 10.15
N LEU A 474 7.10 12.39 9.26
CA LEU A 474 7.82 11.12 9.12
C LEU A 474 9.03 11.20 8.16
N ASP A 475 9.33 12.37 7.62
CA ASP A 475 10.53 12.59 6.82
C ASP A 475 11.78 12.61 7.72
N PRO A 476 12.66 11.60 7.65
CA PRO A 476 13.79 11.49 8.56
C PRO A 476 14.89 12.54 8.32
N ALA A 477 14.94 13.12 7.12
CA ALA A 477 15.91 14.15 6.77
C ALA A 477 15.56 15.55 7.29
N ILE A 478 14.43 15.70 7.99
CA ILE A 478 14.00 16.97 8.56
C ILE A 478 14.22 16.93 10.08
N GLU A 479 14.97 17.90 10.60
CA GLU A 479 15.20 18.05 12.04
C GLU A 479 13.88 18.07 12.82
N PRO A 480 13.82 17.49 14.04
CA PRO A 480 12.58 17.44 14.83
C PRO A 480 11.93 18.79 15.02
N GLY A 481 12.49 19.86 15.26
CA GLY A 481 11.89 21.19 15.42
C GLY A 481 11.42 21.87 14.12
N ARG A 482 11.68 21.27 12.95
CA ARG A 482 11.42 21.85 11.62
C ARG A 482 10.50 21.01 10.75
N LYS A 483 9.82 20.02 11.32
CA LYS A 483 8.91 19.11 10.58
C LYS A 483 7.81 19.89 9.85
N GLY A 484 7.36 19.34 8.71
CA GLY A 484 6.32 19.92 7.86
C GLY A 484 6.84 20.60 6.59
N HIS A 485 8.11 20.94 6.50
CA HIS A 485 8.71 21.55 5.31
C HIS A 485 10.00 20.86 4.92
N ASN A 486 10.20 20.62 3.61
CA ASN A 486 11.46 20.16 3.05
C ASN A 486 11.95 21.09 1.93
N SER A 487 13.10 20.77 1.36
CA SER A 487 13.53 21.28 0.06
C SER A 487 13.41 20.16 -0.97
N ARG A 488 13.16 20.55 -2.22
CA ARG A 488 13.08 19.64 -3.37
C ARG A 488 14.07 20.04 -4.42
N VAL A 489 14.53 19.06 -5.18
CA VAL A 489 15.31 19.28 -6.39
C VAL A 489 14.50 18.83 -7.60
N ILE A 490 14.47 19.66 -8.64
CA ILE A 490 14.06 19.29 -9.99
C ILE A 490 15.35 19.16 -10.78
N ILE A 491 15.48 18.08 -11.54
CA ILE A 491 16.62 17.79 -12.38
C ILE A 491 16.12 17.68 -13.81
N ASP A 492 16.52 18.61 -14.67
CA ASP A 492 16.32 18.47 -16.12
C ASP A 492 17.42 17.56 -16.66
N ALA A 493 17.06 16.34 -16.99
CA ALA A 493 17.93 15.35 -17.62
C ALA A 493 17.45 15.03 -19.05
N THR A 494 16.84 16.01 -19.70
CA THR A 494 16.52 15.94 -21.13
C THR A 494 17.72 16.40 -21.97
N ARG A 495 17.72 16.09 -23.23
CA ARG A 495 18.70 16.67 -24.16
C ARG A 495 18.51 18.19 -24.20
N PRO A 496 19.58 19.00 -24.06
CA PRO A 496 19.45 20.45 -24.04
C PRO A 496 18.72 20.97 -25.29
N TRP A 497 17.66 21.75 -25.08
CA TRP A 497 16.77 22.22 -26.13
C TRP A 497 17.51 22.93 -27.28
N GLU A 498 18.51 23.77 -26.97
CA GLU A 498 19.24 24.64 -27.87
C GLU A 498 20.07 23.86 -28.91
N TRP A 499 20.43 22.62 -28.58
CA TRP A 499 21.27 21.79 -29.47
C TRP A 499 20.86 20.31 -29.52
N ARG A 500 19.63 19.98 -29.09
CA ARG A 500 19.08 18.62 -29.04
C ARG A 500 19.22 17.86 -30.37
N ASP A 501 19.07 18.55 -31.51
CA ASP A 501 19.18 17.96 -32.84
C ASP A 501 20.62 17.56 -33.23
N ARG A 502 21.60 18.06 -32.48
CA ARG A 502 23.04 17.74 -32.58
C ARG A 502 23.57 16.95 -31.42
N PHE A 503 22.69 16.60 -30.44
CA PHE A 503 23.08 15.83 -29.29
C PHE A 503 23.55 14.43 -29.74
N PRO A 504 24.64 13.89 -29.13
CA PRO A 504 25.16 12.58 -29.53
C PRO A 504 24.10 11.49 -29.39
N GLN A 505 24.08 10.58 -30.35
CA GLN A 505 23.19 9.42 -30.32
C GLN A 505 23.71 8.39 -29.31
N PRO A 506 22.82 7.71 -28.57
CA PRO A 506 23.21 6.59 -27.73
C PRO A 506 23.88 5.48 -28.55
N VAL A 507 24.90 4.85 -27.96
CA VAL A 507 25.56 3.70 -28.57
C VAL A 507 24.69 2.45 -28.37
N GLY A 508 24.37 1.76 -29.46
CA GLY A 508 23.63 0.50 -29.42
C GLY A 508 22.64 0.35 -30.55
N PRO A 509 22.02 -0.82 -30.68
CA PRO A 509 20.96 -1.05 -31.63
C PRO A 509 19.69 -0.27 -31.24
N ASP A 510 18.91 0.11 -32.23
CA ASP A 510 17.62 0.75 -32.00
C ASP A 510 16.62 -0.22 -31.29
N PRO A 511 15.47 0.29 -30.77
CA PRO A 511 14.50 -0.54 -30.08
C PRO A 511 13.95 -1.71 -30.91
N ALA A 512 13.76 -1.52 -32.22
CA ALA A 512 13.25 -2.57 -33.10
C ALA A 512 14.33 -3.65 -33.34
N GLU A 513 15.58 -3.24 -33.55
CA GLU A 513 16.71 -4.16 -33.65
C GLU A 513 16.94 -4.94 -32.34
N LYS A 514 16.80 -4.28 -31.17
CA LYS A 514 16.86 -4.96 -29.86
C LYS A 514 15.76 -6.01 -29.72
N ALA A 515 14.53 -5.68 -30.09
CA ALA A 515 13.40 -6.60 -30.02
C ALA A 515 13.61 -7.82 -30.92
N ALA A 516 13.97 -7.61 -32.20
CA ALA A 516 14.25 -8.67 -33.15
C ALA A 516 15.43 -9.54 -32.72
N THR A 517 16.45 -8.94 -32.12
CA THR A 517 17.61 -9.68 -31.60
C THR A 517 17.21 -10.52 -30.38
N ARG A 518 16.42 -9.98 -29.46
CA ARG A 518 15.93 -10.71 -28.29
C ARG A 518 15.06 -11.92 -28.70
N GLU A 519 14.18 -11.74 -29.66
CA GLU A 519 13.35 -12.83 -30.18
C GLU A 519 14.24 -13.94 -30.81
N ARG A 520 15.17 -13.56 -31.68
CA ARG A 520 16.06 -14.49 -32.35
C ARG A 520 17.00 -15.23 -31.39
N TRP A 521 17.42 -14.60 -30.30
CA TRP A 521 18.41 -15.11 -29.36
C TRP A 521 17.83 -15.36 -27.96
N SER A 522 16.50 -15.58 -27.85
CA SER A 522 15.78 -15.76 -26.59
C SER A 522 16.29 -16.93 -25.72
N TRP A 523 17.06 -17.83 -26.31
CA TRP A 523 17.71 -18.95 -25.59
C TRP A 523 19.02 -18.54 -24.89
N ILE A 524 19.56 -17.36 -25.14
CA ILE A 524 20.76 -16.80 -24.49
C ILE A 524 20.38 -15.65 -23.54
N ILE A 525 19.40 -14.82 -23.93
CA ILE A 525 18.99 -13.59 -23.28
C ILE A 525 17.61 -13.83 -22.57
#